data_914790dbe30cc678da55d912ac4fe1d9
#
_entry.id   914790dbe30cc678da55d912ac4fe1d9
#
_cell.length_a   1.000
_cell.length_b   1.000
_cell.length_c   1.000
_cell.angle_alpha   90.00
_cell.angle_beta   90.00
_cell.angle_gamma   90.00
#
_symmetry.space_group_name_H-M   'P 1'
#
loop_
_entity.id
_entity.type
_entity.pdbx_description
1 polymer ?
#
loop_
_entity_poly.entity_id
_entity_poly.type
_entity_poly.pdbx_seq_one_letter_code
_entity_poly.pdbx_strand_id
1 'polypeptide(L)'
;MIESKTGVIHPVECYKEGWELIKDQYWLLFAVTLVGALIGAFSMYILLGAMICGIYFCYLQKIDGKTVSIDGLWVGFQKFLPSFVLMLLIMIPLVLVYIVIYVPILMAAMMGSKLSSDELLQLFVGAIVVDTVLIVLMTCFHTLLLFSFPLIIDRNLGARQAIVTSAKAVWKNLGGIAGMIVVAFIVSIPVSILTCGLGAYFLMPIMFAGYALAYRKIFPSPDHRTFNPPPPSAFQGAGSYNQNV
;
A
#
# COMPACT_ATOMS: atom_id res chain seq x y z
N MET A 1 5.81 -19.07 10.58
CA MET A 1 6.06 -17.61 10.50
C MET A 1 6.42 -17.28 9.06
N ILE A 2 5.88 -16.17 8.51
CA ILE A 2 6.27 -15.72 7.17
C ILE A 2 7.62 -15.04 7.30
N GLU A 3 8.64 -15.55 6.60
CA GLU A 3 9.97 -14.94 6.58
C GLU A 3 9.95 -13.66 5.76
N SER A 4 10.52 -12.60 6.32
CA SER A 4 10.70 -11.31 5.64
C SER A 4 12.19 -11.05 5.44
N LYS A 5 12.59 -10.72 4.22
CA LYS A 5 13.96 -10.28 3.91
C LYS A 5 14.20 -8.87 4.46
N THR A 6 15.46 -8.56 4.77
CA THR A 6 15.87 -7.28 5.35
C THR A 6 16.94 -6.62 4.47
N GLY A 7 16.94 -5.27 4.41
CA GLY A 7 17.94 -4.50 3.67
C GLY A 7 17.85 -4.60 2.14
N VAL A 8 16.71 -5.04 1.61
CA VAL A 8 16.53 -5.31 0.17
C VAL A 8 15.86 -4.18 -0.61
N ILE A 9 15.53 -3.06 0.05
CA ILE A 9 14.79 -1.95 -0.56
C ILE A 9 15.74 -0.82 -0.91
N HIS A 10 15.87 -0.55 -2.20
CA HIS A 10 16.50 0.63 -2.77
C HIS A 10 15.42 1.54 -3.34
N PRO A 11 15.12 2.71 -2.71
CA PRO A 11 13.95 3.53 -2.99
C PRO A 11 13.76 3.88 -4.46
N VAL A 12 14.78 4.48 -5.08
CA VAL A 12 14.73 4.94 -6.48
C VAL A 12 14.65 3.76 -7.44
N GLU A 13 15.37 2.68 -7.15
CA GLU A 13 15.35 1.47 -7.99
C GLU A 13 13.99 0.80 -7.98
N CYS A 14 13.32 0.73 -6.81
CA CYS A 14 11.97 0.17 -6.73
C CYS A 14 10.96 0.90 -7.63
N TYR A 15 11.05 2.23 -7.74
CA TYR A 15 10.18 2.97 -8.65
C TYR A 15 10.58 2.83 -10.11
N LYS A 16 11.88 2.81 -10.41
CA LYS A 16 12.38 2.59 -11.78
C LYS A 16 12.02 1.20 -12.29
N GLU A 17 12.33 0.16 -11.52
CA GLU A 17 11.97 -1.22 -11.85
C GLU A 17 10.44 -1.39 -11.92
N GLY A 18 9.70 -0.79 -10.98
CA GLY A 18 8.24 -0.78 -11.00
C GLY A 18 7.68 -0.18 -12.28
N TRP A 19 8.22 0.95 -12.75
CA TRP A 19 7.85 1.56 -14.02
C TRP A 19 8.15 0.64 -15.21
N GLU A 20 9.36 0.06 -15.27
CA GLU A 20 9.74 -0.86 -16.36
C GLU A 20 8.80 -2.07 -16.44
N LEU A 21 8.32 -2.56 -15.30
CA LEU A 21 7.38 -3.69 -15.24
C LEU A 21 5.97 -3.35 -15.71
N ILE A 22 5.51 -2.09 -15.56
CA ILE A 22 4.12 -1.72 -15.86
C ILE A 22 3.96 -0.92 -17.15
N LYS A 23 5.04 -0.36 -17.73
CA LYS A 23 4.96 0.59 -18.86
C LYS A 23 4.23 0.05 -20.09
N ASP A 24 4.32 -1.26 -20.36
CA ASP A 24 3.63 -1.94 -21.47
C ASP A 24 2.12 -2.05 -21.26
N GLN A 25 1.65 -2.07 -20.00
CA GLN A 25 0.23 -2.14 -19.62
C GLN A 25 -0.18 -0.97 -18.71
N TYR A 26 0.54 0.15 -18.81
CA TYR A 26 0.32 1.30 -17.94
C TYR A 26 -1.14 1.75 -17.92
N TRP A 27 -1.78 1.90 -19.08
CA TRP A 27 -3.16 2.37 -19.17
C TRP A 27 -4.18 1.40 -18.56
N LEU A 28 -3.92 0.10 -18.66
CA LEU A 28 -4.75 -0.92 -18.00
C LEU A 28 -4.66 -0.79 -16.48
N LEU A 29 -3.44 -0.69 -15.94
CA LEU A 29 -3.20 -0.55 -14.50
C LEU A 29 -3.67 0.81 -13.97
N PHE A 30 -3.57 1.86 -14.80
CA PHE A 30 -4.18 3.15 -14.51
C PHE A 30 -5.71 3.04 -14.38
N ALA A 31 -6.36 2.37 -15.34
CA ALA A 31 -7.80 2.13 -15.28
C ALA A 31 -8.19 1.31 -14.05
N VAL A 32 -7.48 0.22 -13.75
CA VAL A 32 -7.69 -0.60 -12.54
C VAL A 32 -7.60 0.26 -11.28
N THR A 33 -6.55 1.07 -11.18
CA THR A 33 -6.32 1.92 -10.01
C THR A 33 -7.40 3.01 -9.88
N LEU A 34 -7.72 3.68 -10.99
CA LEU A 34 -8.72 4.74 -11.03
C LEU A 34 -10.13 4.22 -10.72
N VAL A 35 -10.54 3.12 -11.37
CA VAL A 35 -11.86 2.49 -11.12
C VAL A 35 -11.97 2.01 -9.68
N GLY A 36 -10.93 1.35 -9.16
CA GLY A 36 -10.91 0.92 -7.77
C GLY A 36 -11.00 2.07 -6.77
N ALA A 37 -10.28 3.18 -7.03
CA ALA A 37 -10.34 4.37 -6.21
C ALA A 37 -11.72 5.04 -6.26
N LEU A 38 -12.34 5.15 -7.45
CA LEU A 38 -13.67 5.72 -7.63
C LEU A 38 -14.74 4.88 -6.91
N ILE A 39 -14.75 3.55 -7.09
CA ILE A 39 -15.70 2.67 -6.39
C ILE A 39 -15.51 2.80 -4.87
N GLY A 40 -14.25 2.83 -4.39
CA GLY A 40 -13.95 3.04 -2.98
C GLY A 40 -14.48 4.37 -2.45
N ALA A 41 -14.31 5.45 -3.18
CA ALA A 41 -14.79 6.77 -2.81
C ALA A 41 -16.33 6.86 -2.83
N PHE A 42 -16.98 6.42 -3.91
CA PHE A 42 -18.45 6.45 -4.03
C PHE A 42 -19.16 5.55 -3.03
N SER A 43 -18.52 4.49 -2.56
CA SER A 43 -19.05 3.63 -1.49
C SER A 43 -18.86 4.21 -0.07
N MET A 44 -18.54 5.50 0.05
CA MET A 44 -18.21 6.16 1.32
C MET A 44 -17.13 5.38 2.12
N TYR A 45 -16.09 4.94 1.40
CA TYR A 45 -14.93 4.17 1.91
C TYR A 45 -15.23 2.74 2.40
N ILE A 46 -16.49 2.27 2.38
CA ILE A 46 -16.85 0.91 2.80
C ILE A 46 -16.16 -0.15 1.94
N LEU A 47 -16.14 0.04 0.62
CA LEU A 47 -15.52 -0.90 -0.32
C LEU A 47 -14.03 -0.62 -0.56
N LEU A 48 -13.50 0.49 -0.05
CA LEU A 48 -12.14 0.93 -0.36
C LEU A 48 -11.09 -0.13 0.01
N GLY A 49 -11.25 -0.80 1.16
CA GLY A 49 -10.34 -1.87 1.58
C GLY A 49 -10.28 -3.02 0.58
N ALA A 50 -11.46 -3.48 0.10
CA ALA A 50 -11.55 -4.52 -0.92
C ALA A 50 -10.96 -4.07 -2.25
N MET A 51 -11.22 -2.81 -2.67
CA MET A 51 -10.66 -2.25 -3.90
C MET A 51 -9.14 -2.16 -3.84
N ILE A 52 -8.55 -1.71 -2.72
CA ILE A 52 -7.10 -1.69 -2.55
C ILE A 52 -6.51 -3.11 -2.64
N CYS A 53 -7.15 -4.11 -2.04
CA CYS A 53 -6.74 -5.51 -2.19
C CYS A 53 -6.79 -5.96 -3.66
N GLY A 54 -7.84 -5.62 -4.41
CA GLY A 54 -7.96 -5.94 -5.83
C GLY A 54 -6.91 -5.23 -6.69
N ILE A 55 -6.63 -3.95 -6.41
CA ILE A 55 -5.55 -3.20 -7.05
C ILE A 55 -4.22 -3.93 -6.82
N TYR A 56 -3.84 -4.21 -5.56
CA TYR A 56 -2.61 -4.94 -5.28
C TYR A 56 -2.55 -6.32 -5.93
N PHE A 57 -3.67 -7.03 -6.02
CA PHE A 57 -3.74 -8.30 -6.74
C PHE A 57 -3.30 -8.15 -8.21
N CYS A 58 -3.82 -7.15 -8.93
CA CYS A 58 -3.45 -6.88 -10.31
C CYS A 58 -1.96 -6.52 -10.46
N TYR A 59 -1.44 -5.67 -9.58
CA TYR A 59 -0.01 -5.30 -9.61
C TYR A 59 0.90 -6.48 -9.28
N LEU A 60 0.54 -7.30 -8.30
CA LEU A 60 1.30 -8.50 -7.96
C LEU A 60 1.29 -9.54 -9.08
N GLN A 61 0.15 -9.72 -9.77
CA GLN A 61 0.09 -10.57 -10.97
C GLN A 61 1.04 -10.07 -12.06
N LYS A 62 1.07 -8.75 -12.31
CA LYS A 62 1.99 -8.17 -13.30
C LYS A 62 3.45 -8.42 -12.93
N ILE A 63 3.82 -8.19 -11.66
CA ILE A 63 5.18 -8.41 -11.17
C ILE A 63 5.57 -9.90 -11.24
N ASP A 64 4.61 -10.79 -11.01
CA ASP A 64 4.81 -12.25 -11.11
C ASP A 64 4.76 -12.78 -12.57
N GLY A 65 4.71 -11.89 -13.57
CA GLY A 65 4.69 -12.26 -15.00
C GLY A 65 3.39 -12.88 -15.49
N LYS A 66 2.30 -12.74 -14.73
CA LYS A 66 0.96 -13.25 -15.10
C LYS A 66 0.17 -12.23 -15.91
N THR A 67 -0.85 -12.69 -16.62
CA THR A 67 -1.77 -11.82 -17.35
C THR A 67 -2.61 -10.99 -16.38
N VAL A 68 -2.72 -9.68 -16.66
CA VAL A 68 -3.55 -8.76 -15.87
C VAL A 68 -4.83 -8.45 -16.63
N SER A 69 -5.95 -8.48 -15.93
CA SER A 69 -7.24 -8.02 -16.44
C SER A 69 -7.93 -7.12 -15.40
N ILE A 70 -8.87 -6.31 -15.86
CA ILE A 70 -9.67 -5.46 -14.97
C ILE A 70 -10.53 -6.30 -14.00
N ASP A 71 -10.86 -7.53 -14.37
CA ASP A 71 -11.61 -8.48 -13.52
C ASP A 71 -10.84 -8.86 -12.26
N GLY A 72 -9.50 -8.76 -12.30
CA GLY A 72 -8.65 -8.94 -11.11
C GLY A 72 -8.99 -8.00 -9.96
N LEU A 73 -9.59 -6.84 -10.26
CA LEU A 73 -10.05 -5.89 -9.23
C LEU A 73 -11.11 -6.51 -8.30
N TRP A 74 -12.01 -7.32 -8.86
CA TRP A 74 -13.11 -7.95 -8.10
C TRP A 74 -12.64 -9.07 -7.18
N VAL A 75 -11.44 -9.60 -7.39
CA VAL A 75 -10.83 -10.60 -6.48
C VAL A 75 -10.67 -10.03 -5.06
N GLY A 76 -10.51 -8.71 -4.94
CA GLY A 76 -10.44 -8.03 -3.64
C GLY A 76 -11.67 -8.25 -2.75
N PHE A 77 -12.86 -8.48 -3.33
CA PHE A 77 -14.08 -8.78 -2.56
C PHE A 77 -14.02 -10.12 -1.81
N GLN A 78 -13.21 -11.08 -2.27
CA GLN A 78 -12.98 -12.33 -1.54
C GLN A 78 -12.33 -12.09 -0.18
N LYS A 79 -11.72 -10.91 0.00
CA LYS A 79 -11.08 -10.46 1.23
C LYS A 79 -11.78 -9.25 1.86
N PHE A 80 -13.09 -9.10 1.59
CA PHE A 80 -13.85 -7.94 2.05
C PHE A 80 -13.72 -7.74 3.57
N LEU A 81 -14.04 -8.75 4.37
CA LEU A 81 -14.06 -8.60 5.82
C LEU A 81 -12.68 -8.21 6.43
N PRO A 82 -11.58 -8.93 6.15
CA PRO A 82 -10.28 -8.53 6.70
C PRO A 82 -9.79 -7.19 6.18
N SER A 83 -10.05 -6.83 4.92
CA SER A 83 -9.67 -5.54 4.35
C SER A 83 -10.52 -4.39 4.90
N PHE A 84 -11.81 -4.62 5.16
CA PHE A 84 -12.70 -3.66 5.79
C PHE A 84 -12.28 -3.36 7.24
N VAL A 85 -11.98 -4.41 8.03
CA VAL A 85 -11.47 -4.24 9.40
C VAL A 85 -10.15 -3.45 9.41
N LEU A 86 -9.25 -3.75 8.47
CA LEU A 86 -8.02 -2.98 8.32
C LEU A 86 -8.30 -1.52 7.96
N MET A 87 -9.24 -1.28 7.04
CA MET A 87 -9.62 0.07 6.63
C MET A 87 -10.22 0.88 7.78
N LEU A 88 -11.07 0.27 8.61
CA LEU A 88 -11.59 0.92 9.82
C LEU A 88 -10.47 1.30 10.79
N LEU A 89 -9.49 0.42 10.98
CA LEU A 89 -8.33 0.71 11.84
C LEU A 89 -7.50 1.90 11.32
N ILE A 90 -7.43 2.09 10.00
CA ILE A 90 -6.75 3.22 9.36
C ILE A 90 -7.61 4.50 9.48
N MET A 91 -8.91 4.40 9.22
CA MET A 91 -9.82 5.54 9.14
C MET A 91 -10.19 6.13 10.49
N ILE A 92 -10.43 5.28 11.51
CA ILE A 92 -10.87 5.77 12.83
C ILE A 92 -9.87 6.76 13.43
N PRO A 93 -8.56 6.47 13.53
CA PRO A 93 -7.59 7.44 14.03
C PRO A 93 -7.54 8.72 13.18
N LEU A 94 -7.64 8.60 11.86
CA LEU A 94 -7.65 9.75 10.95
C LEU A 94 -8.84 10.67 11.21
N VAL A 95 -10.05 10.11 11.35
CA VAL A 95 -11.29 10.85 11.65
C VAL A 95 -11.21 11.50 13.02
N LEU A 96 -10.68 10.80 14.03
CA LEU A 96 -10.51 11.37 15.36
C LEU A 96 -9.55 12.58 15.36
N VAL A 97 -8.42 12.47 14.65
CA VAL A 97 -7.48 13.58 14.46
C VAL A 97 -8.18 14.76 13.77
N TYR A 98 -8.92 14.47 12.69
CA TYR A 98 -9.69 15.50 12.00
C TYR A 98 -10.65 16.23 12.93
N ILE A 99 -11.44 15.50 13.71
CA ILE A 99 -12.39 16.09 14.67
C ILE A 99 -11.67 16.96 15.71
N VAL A 100 -10.57 16.45 16.30
CA VAL A 100 -9.83 17.17 17.35
C VAL A 100 -9.25 18.48 16.85
N ILE A 101 -8.81 18.55 15.59
CA ILE A 101 -8.19 19.74 15.02
C ILE A 101 -9.24 20.70 14.45
N TYR A 102 -10.12 20.21 13.60
CA TYR A 102 -11.00 21.08 12.81
C TYR A 102 -12.22 21.57 13.55
N VAL A 103 -12.75 20.82 14.52
CA VAL A 103 -13.91 21.28 15.30
C VAL A 103 -13.58 22.52 16.12
N PRO A 104 -12.46 22.62 16.88
CA PRO A 104 -12.09 23.86 17.58
C PRO A 104 -11.86 25.05 16.63
N ILE A 105 -11.19 24.80 15.48
CA ILE A 105 -10.95 25.86 14.48
C ILE A 105 -12.27 26.38 13.92
N LEU A 106 -13.20 25.48 13.57
CA LEU A 106 -14.52 25.84 13.06
C LEU A 106 -15.33 26.65 14.12
N MET A 107 -15.30 26.18 15.38
CA MET A 107 -15.95 26.90 16.48
C MET A 107 -15.34 28.30 16.69
N ALA A 108 -14.02 28.42 16.65
CA ALA A 108 -13.33 29.70 16.73
C ALA A 108 -13.68 30.61 15.55
N ALA A 109 -13.77 30.10 14.33
CA ALA A 109 -14.19 30.83 13.15
C ALA A 109 -15.63 31.34 13.26
N MET A 110 -16.55 30.55 13.83
CA MET A 110 -17.92 30.94 14.09
C MET A 110 -18.03 31.99 15.22
N MET A 111 -17.10 31.99 16.18
CA MET A 111 -17.00 32.95 17.29
C MET A 111 -16.09 34.15 16.97
N GLY A 112 -15.50 34.18 15.79
CA GLY A 112 -14.39 35.05 15.39
C GLY A 112 -14.62 36.56 15.54
N SER A 113 -15.87 37.02 15.61
CA SER A 113 -16.18 38.43 15.97
C SER A 113 -15.90 38.78 17.43
N LYS A 114 -15.56 37.77 18.27
CA LYS A 114 -15.32 37.95 19.72
C LYS A 114 -13.85 37.70 20.10
N LEU A 115 -13.01 37.23 19.18
CA LEU A 115 -11.60 37.00 19.43
C LEU A 115 -10.76 38.19 18.94
N SER A 116 -9.76 38.57 19.71
CA SER A 116 -8.77 39.55 19.29
C SER A 116 -7.85 38.95 18.20
N SER A 117 -7.18 39.82 17.43
CA SER A 117 -6.23 39.40 16.42
C SER A 117 -5.11 38.51 16.98
N ASP A 118 -4.66 38.78 18.20
CA ASP A 118 -3.60 38.04 18.88
C ASP A 118 -4.08 36.63 19.30
N GLU A 119 -5.31 36.53 19.80
CA GLU A 119 -5.91 35.23 20.15
C GLU A 119 -6.12 34.34 18.91
N LEU A 120 -6.56 34.94 17.81
CA LEU A 120 -6.67 34.23 16.51
C LEU A 120 -5.31 33.76 16.04
N LEU A 121 -4.27 34.58 16.09
CA LEU A 121 -2.93 34.21 15.68
C LEU A 121 -2.38 33.06 16.53
N GLN A 122 -2.54 33.12 17.86
CA GLN A 122 -2.13 32.04 18.76
C GLN A 122 -2.87 30.72 18.47
N LEU A 123 -4.18 30.80 18.20
CA LEU A 123 -4.97 29.60 17.82
C LEU A 123 -4.45 28.99 16.52
N PHE A 124 -4.20 29.79 15.48
CA PHE A 124 -3.69 29.29 14.21
C PHE A 124 -2.28 28.71 14.34
N VAL A 125 -1.37 29.37 15.03
CA VAL A 125 -0.01 28.84 15.25
C VAL A 125 -0.07 27.58 16.07
N GLY A 126 -0.86 27.50 17.12
CA GLY A 126 -1.07 26.32 17.93
C GLY A 126 -1.63 25.16 17.09
N ALA A 127 -2.64 25.42 16.27
CA ALA A 127 -3.22 24.41 15.36
C ALA A 127 -2.19 23.87 14.36
N ILE A 128 -1.37 24.73 13.75
CA ILE A 128 -0.31 24.30 12.80
C ILE A 128 0.71 23.39 13.50
N VAL A 129 1.13 23.71 14.71
CA VAL A 129 2.08 22.89 15.47
C VAL A 129 1.48 21.52 15.78
N VAL A 130 0.26 21.49 16.31
CA VAL A 130 -0.45 20.24 16.64
C VAL A 130 -0.67 19.41 15.38
N ASP A 131 -1.12 20.04 14.29
CA ASP A 131 -1.37 19.37 13.01
C ASP A 131 -0.08 18.75 12.45
N THR A 132 1.03 19.47 12.49
CA THR A 132 2.33 18.95 12.04
C THR A 132 2.75 17.71 12.84
N VAL A 133 2.64 17.74 14.17
CA VAL A 133 2.97 16.59 15.02
C VAL A 133 2.07 15.40 14.70
N LEU A 134 0.77 15.63 14.55
CA LEU A 134 -0.20 14.57 14.24
C LEU A 134 0.00 13.98 12.84
N ILE A 135 0.33 14.80 11.84
CA ILE A 135 0.68 14.33 10.49
C ILE A 135 1.88 13.39 10.55
N VAL A 136 2.94 13.75 11.28
CA VAL A 136 4.13 12.89 11.44
C VAL A 136 3.76 11.56 12.10
N LEU A 137 3.01 11.62 13.22
CA LEU A 137 2.58 10.40 13.93
C LEU A 137 1.70 9.51 13.06
N MET A 138 0.75 10.09 12.30
CA MET A 138 -0.12 9.36 11.40
C MET A 138 0.67 8.76 10.23
N THR A 139 1.63 9.50 9.67
CA THR A 139 2.51 8.98 8.62
C THR A 139 3.30 7.77 9.12
N CYS A 140 3.88 7.84 10.32
CA CYS A 140 4.55 6.71 10.93
C CYS A 140 3.61 5.51 11.12
N PHE A 141 2.41 5.75 11.63
CA PHE A 141 1.40 4.69 11.83
C PHE A 141 1.00 4.04 10.51
N HIS A 142 0.63 4.84 9.50
CA HIS A 142 0.24 4.31 8.19
C HIS A 142 1.39 3.57 7.48
N THR A 143 2.63 4.04 7.67
CA THR A 143 3.81 3.37 7.13
C THR A 143 3.94 1.94 7.66
N LEU A 144 3.68 1.72 8.96
CA LEU A 144 3.72 0.37 9.54
C LEU A 144 2.66 -0.57 8.93
N LEU A 145 1.58 -0.02 8.41
CA LEU A 145 0.48 -0.76 7.78
C LEU A 145 0.63 -0.93 6.26
N LEU A 146 1.69 -0.39 5.65
CA LEU A 146 1.90 -0.30 4.20
C LEU A 146 1.70 -1.63 3.46
N PHE A 147 2.19 -2.73 4.02
CA PHE A 147 2.11 -4.06 3.41
C PHE A 147 0.92 -4.89 3.90
N SER A 148 0.02 -4.33 4.70
CA SER A 148 -1.10 -5.10 5.27
C SER A 148 -2.10 -5.53 4.20
N PHE A 149 -2.46 -4.66 3.25
CA PHE A 149 -3.36 -5.01 2.13
C PHE A 149 -2.78 -6.09 1.21
N PRO A 150 -1.53 -5.94 0.68
CA PRO A 150 -0.93 -7.02 -0.11
C PRO A 150 -0.76 -8.33 0.69
N LEU A 151 -0.50 -8.30 1.99
CA LEU A 151 -0.44 -9.50 2.82
C LEU A 151 -1.82 -10.19 2.96
N ILE A 152 -2.90 -9.44 3.02
CA ILE A 152 -4.27 -9.98 3.06
C ILE A 152 -4.58 -10.71 1.76
N ILE A 153 -4.31 -10.09 0.61
CA ILE A 153 -4.68 -10.67 -0.69
C ILE A 153 -3.72 -11.76 -1.17
N ASP A 154 -2.42 -11.59 -0.98
CA ASP A 154 -1.38 -12.51 -1.46
C ASP A 154 -1.17 -13.72 -0.54
N ARG A 155 -1.22 -13.50 0.78
CA ARG A 155 -0.94 -14.54 1.80
C ARG A 155 -2.16 -15.04 2.53
N ASN A 156 -3.33 -14.56 2.16
CA ASN A 156 -4.59 -14.99 2.77
C ASN A 156 -4.67 -14.74 4.28
N LEU A 157 -3.98 -13.69 4.77
CA LEU A 157 -3.93 -13.39 6.19
C LEU A 157 -5.18 -12.64 6.65
N GLY A 158 -5.58 -12.88 7.92
CA GLY A 158 -6.54 -12.02 8.60
C GLY A 158 -5.93 -10.64 8.93
N ALA A 159 -6.78 -9.62 9.15
CA ALA A 159 -6.36 -8.25 9.40
C ALA A 159 -5.27 -8.13 10.49
N ARG A 160 -5.47 -8.74 11.66
CA ARG A 160 -4.50 -8.69 12.77
C ARG A 160 -3.15 -9.28 12.39
N GLN A 161 -3.13 -10.43 11.71
CA GLN A 161 -1.88 -11.08 11.30
C GLN A 161 -1.16 -10.26 10.24
N ALA A 162 -1.90 -9.69 9.28
CA ALA A 162 -1.37 -8.81 8.25
C ALA A 162 -0.70 -7.56 8.86
N ILE A 163 -1.37 -6.90 9.81
CA ILE A 163 -0.85 -5.73 10.53
C ILE A 163 0.46 -6.06 11.26
N VAL A 164 0.48 -7.10 12.07
CA VAL A 164 1.68 -7.46 12.84
C VAL A 164 2.83 -7.86 11.92
N THR A 165 2.54 -8.58 10.83
CA THR A 165 3.56 -8.99 9.86
C THR A 165 4.08 -7.79 9.07
N SER A 166 3.19 -6.88 8.64
CA SER A 166 3.56 -5.64 7.97
C SER A 166 4.45 -4.76 8.87
N ALA A 167 4.01 -4.49 10.11
CA ALA A 167 4.76 -3.66 11.05
C ALA A 167 6.17 -4.21 11.31
N LYS A 168 6.32 -5.52 11.51
CA LYS A 168 7.64 -6.17 11.69
C LYS A 168 8.53 -6.04 10.44
N ALA A 169 7.95 -6.21 9.25
CA ALA A 169 8.69 -6.12 8.00
C ALA A 169 9.14 -4.67 7.70
N VAL A 170 8.24 -3.70 7.92
CA VAL A 170 8.52 -2.27 7.79
C VAL A 170 9.62 -1.86 8.77
N TRP A 171 9.52 -2.24 10.03
CA TRP A 171 10.53 -1.91 11.04
C TRP A 171 11.93 -2.40 10.67
N LYS A 172 12.00 -3.63 10.14
CA LYS A 172 13.27 -4.22 9.68
C LYS A 172 13.85 -3.55 8.41
N ASN A 173 13.02 -2.85 7.63
CA ASN A 173 13.39 -2.20 6.37
C ASN A 173 13.11 -0.69 6.39
N LEU A 174 13.08 -0.09 7.59
CA LEU A 174 12.61 1.28 7.80
C LEU A 174 13.34 2.30 6.91
N GLY A 175 14.66 2.22 6.79
CA GLY A 175 15.45 3.15 5.98
C GLY A 175 15.04 3.13 4.50
N GLY A 176 14.87 1.93 3.92
CA GLY A 176 14.44 1.79 2.52
C GLY A 176 13.01 2.28 2.31
N ILE A 177 12.09 1.94 3.22
CA ILE A 177 10.67 2.33 3.13
C ILE A 177 10.51 3.84 3.36
N ALA A 178 11.18 4.41 4.36
CA ALA A 178 11.20 5.85 4.57
C ALA A 178 11.75 6.59 3.34
N GLY A 179 12.83 6.08 2.74
CA GLY A 179 13.37 6.60 1.49
C GLY A 179 12.35 6.55 0.34
N MET A 180 11.56 5.48 0.20
CA MET A 180 10.49 5.41 -0.80
C MET A 180 9.43 6.48 -0.56
N ILE A 181 9.02 6.71 0.68
CA ILE A 181 8.04 7.75 1.02
C ILE A 181 8.61 9.13 0.67
N VAL A 182 9.86 9.41 1.02
CA VAL A 182 10.52 10.68 0.70
C VAL A 182 10.58 10.90 -0.82
N VAL A 183 10.98 9.90 -1.59
CA VAL A 183 11.00 9.98 -3.07
C VAL A 183 9.60 10.22 -3.61
N ALA A 184 8.59 9.53 -3.08
CA ALA A 184 7.20 9.74 -3.46
C ALA A 184 6.75 11.19 -3.23
N PHE A 185 7.06 11.78 -2.08
CA PHE A 185 6.73 13.19 -1.77
C PHE A 185 7.47 14.16 -2.69
N ILE A 186 8.78 13.97 -2.88
CA ILE A 186 9.60 14.85 -3.74
C ILE A 186 9.06 14.89 -5.17
N VAL A 187 8.54 13.78 -5.69
CA VAL A 187 7.98 13.71 -7.05
C VAL A 187 6.53 14.18 -7.08
N SER A 188 5.70 13.73 -6.13
CA SER A 188 4.26 13.99 -6.17
C SER A 188 3.90 15.45 -5.88
N ILE A 189 4.61 16.14 -4.99
CA ILE A 189 4.27 17.53 -4.62
C ILE A 189 4.45 18.49 -5.80
N PRO A 190 5.62 18.55 -6.50
CA PRO A 190 5.76 19.44 -7.66
C PRO A 190 4.81 19.09 -8.79
N VAL A 191 4.62 17.80 -9.08
CA VAL A 191 3.69 17.37 -10.12
C VAL A 191 2.27 17.80 -9.80
N SER A 192 1.82 17.64 -8.54
CA SER A 192 0.47 18.07 -8.11
C SER A 192 0.30 19.58 -8.22
N ILE A 193 1.29 20.37 -7.81
CA ILE A 193 1.23 21.83 -7.92
C ILE A 193 1.15 22.28 -9.39
N LEU A 194 2.02 21.73 -10.26
CA LEU A 194 2.10 22.11 -11.68
C LEU A 194 0.84 21.70 -12.47
N THR A 195 0.14 20.65 -12.05
CA THR A 195 -1.03 20.10 -12.74
C THR A 195 -2.34 20.36 -12.03
N CYS A 196 -2.36 21.26 -11.05
CA CYS A 196 -3.55 21.54 -10.22
C CYS A 196 -4.15 20.26 -9.61
N GLY A 197 -3.30 19.32 -9.18
CA GLY A 197 -3.69 18.04 -8.55
C GLY A 197 -3.92 16.87 -9.53
N LEU A 198 -4.15 17.11 -10.82
CA LEU A 198 -4.45 16.04 -11.77
C LEU A 198 -3.27 15.07 -11.96
N GLY A 199 -2.04 15.56 -11.91
CA GLY A 199 -0.85 14.71 -12.08
C GLY A 199 -0.68 13.65 -11.02
N ALA A 200 -1.24 13.84 -9.83
CA ALA A 200 -1.21 12.83 -8.78
C ALA A 200 -1.90 11.52 -9.21
N TYR A 201 -3.01 11.61 -9.94
CA TYR A 201 -3.71 10.43 -10.44
C TYR A 201 -2.86 9.63 -11.44
N PHE A 202 -2.12 10.33 -12.30
CA PHE A 202 -1.20 9.68 -13.25
C PHE A 202 0.03 9.07 -12.55
N LEU A 203 0.43 9.55 -11.40
CA LEU A 203 1.51 8.96 -10.62
C LEU A 203 1.07 7.72 -9.82
N MET A 204 -0.23 7.57 -9.53
CA MET A 204 -0.74 6.44 -8.73
C MET A 204 -0.26 5.06 -9.21
N PRO A 205 -0.32 4.71 -10.53
CA PRO A 205 0.15 3.41 -10.98
C PRO A 205 1.62 3.17 -10.66
N ILE A 206 2.46 4.18 -10.82
CA ILE A 206 3.90 4.09 -10.55
C ILE A 206 4.15 3.88 -9.05
N MET A 207 3.39 4.58 -8.20
CA MET A 207 3.48 4.41 -6.75
C MET A 207 3.04 3.01 -6.31
N PHE A 208 1.90 2.52 -6.81
CA PHE A 208 1.43 1.17 -6.51
C PHE A 208 2.42 0.11 -7.00
N ALA A 209 3.00 0.26 -8.20
CA ALA A 209 4.01 -0.64 -8.74
C ALA A 209 5.27 -0.67 -7.85
N GLY A 210 5.76 0.49 -7.44
CA GLY A 210 6.91 0.60 -6.53
C GLY A 210 6.66 -0.08 -5.19
N TYR A 211 5.52 0.15 -4.57
CA TYR A 211 5.16 -0.49 -3.29
C TYR A 211 4.90 -1.99 -3.44
N ALA A 212 4.25 -2.43 -4.52
CA ALA A 212 4.03 -3.85 -4.80
C ALA A 212 5.36 -4.58 -5.06
N LEU A 213 6.30 -3.94 -5.75
CA LEU A 213 7.64 -4.48 -5.95
C LEU A 213 8.44 -4.54 -4.66
N ALA A 214 8.39 -3.50 -3.83
CA ALA A 214 9.01 -3.51 -2.50
C ALA A 214 8.43 -4.64 -1.64
N TYR A 215 7.12 -4.84 -1.69
CA TYR A 215 6.46 -5.98 -1.04
C TYR A 215 7.03 -7.31 -1.54
N ARG A 216 7.18 -7.53 -2.86
CA ARG A 216 7.75 -8.77 -3.43
C ARG A 216 9.22 -8.97 -3.07
N LYS A 217 10.02 -7.90 -2.97
CA LYS A 217 11.42 -7.99 -2.51
C LYS A 217 11.51 -8.47 -1.06
N ILE A 218 10.59 -8.02 -0.19
CA ILE A 218 10.53 -8.45 1.22
C ILE A 218 9.87 -9.83 1.36
N PHE A 219 8.78 -10.08 0.63
CA PHE A 219 7.98 -11.30 0.66
C PHE A 219 7.97 -11.96 -0.73
N PRO A 220 8.97 -12.79 -1.08
CA PRO A 220 9.01 -13.47 -2.37
C PRO A 220 7.75 -14.28 -2.64
N SER A 221 7.37 -14.43 -3.92
CA SER A 221 6.19 -15.20 -4.32
C SER A 221 6.21 -16.62 -3.74
N PRO A 222 5.06 -17.14 -3.30
CA PRO A 222 4.97 -18.52 -2.82
C PRO A 222 5.40 -19.55 -3.88
N ASP A 223 5.12 -19.27 -5.14
CA ASP A 223 5.40 -20.18 -6.26
C ASP A 223 6.91 -20.36 -6.54
N HIS A 224 7.75 -19.42 -6.08
CA HIS A 224 9.21 -19.53 -6.22
C HIS A 224 9.87 -20.32 -5.07
N ARG A 225 9.12 -20.82 -4.10
CA ARG A 225 9.71 -21.41 -2.89
C ARG A 225 10.22 -22.83 -3.06
N THR A 226 9.77 -23.59 -4.05
CA THR A 226 10.17 -25.01 -4.15
C THR A 226 9.95 -25.61 -5.52
N PHE A 227 10.59 -25.16 -6.56
CA PHE A 227 11.00 -26.10 -7.55
C PHE A 227 12.51 -26.31 -7.40
N ASN A 228 12.89 -26.94 -6.30
CA ASN A 228 14.11 -27.72 -6.29
C ASN A 228 13.71 -29.08 -6.92
N PRO A 229 13.97 -29.32 -8.20
CA PRO A 229 13.71 -30.64 -8.75
C PRO A 229 14.49 -31.63 -7.88
N PRO A 230 13.89 -32.77 -7.49
CA PRO A 230 14.62 -33.76 -6.73
C PRO A 230 15.89 -34.13 -7.51
N PRO A 231 17.02 -34.32 -6.82
CA PRO A 231 18.28 -34.61 -7.51
C PRO A 231 18.09 -35.75 -8.49
N PRO A 232 18.76 -35.77 -9.67
CA PRO A 232 18.60 -36.78 -10.68
C PRO A 232 18.73 -38.23 -10.16
N SER A 233 19.45 -38.43 -9.06
CA SER A 233 19.56 -39.68 -8.34
C SER A 233 18.25 -40.24 -7.77
N ALA A 234 17.24 -39.37 -7.51
CA ALA A 234 15.93 -39.82 -7.02
C ALA A 234 15.10 -40.56 -8.07
N PHE A 235 15.43 -40.39 -9.36
CA PHE A 235 14.77 -41.06 -10.49
C PHE A 235 15.50 -42.31 -10.97
N GLN A 236 16.71 -42.61 -10.48
CA GLN A 236 17.49 -43.76 -10.90
C GLN A 236 17.04 -45.09 -10.26
N GLY A 237 16.12 -45.05 -9.30
CA GLY A 237 15.63 -46.27 -8.60
C GLY A 237 14.34 -46.90 -9.14
N ALA A 238 13.65 -46.29 -10.12
CA ALA A 238 12.34 -46.76 -10.58
C ALA A 238 12.37 -47.61 -11.88
N GLY A 239 13.55 -47.97 -12.38
CA GLY A 239 13.74 -48.57 -13.70
C GLY A 239 14.23 -50.02 -13.72
N SER A 240 14.16 -50.81 -12.64
CA SER A 240 14.44 -52.26 -12.71
C SER A 240 13.14 -53.09 -12.62
N TYR A 241 12.26 -52.95 -13.63
CA TYR A 241 11.30 -54.03 -13.87
C TYR A 241 12.04 -55.15 -14.53
N ASN A 242 12.15 -56.25 -13.77
CA ASN A 242 12.62 -57.55 -14.18
C ASN A 242 12.05 -57.96 -15.55
N GLN A 243 12.89 -58.05 -16.59
CA GLN A 243 12.63 -58.87 -17.76
C GLN A 243 13.18 -60.27 -17.47
N ASN A 244 12.36 -61.11 -16.86
CA ASN A 244 12.52 -62.53 -16.84
C ASN A 244 11.12 -63.15 -16.96
N VAL A 245 10.73 -63.48 -18.21
CA VAL A 245 9.98 -64.65 -18.62
C VAL A 245 10.37 -64.92 -20.08
#